data_b1975a52ee055fda048c4b477ea4c9e2
#
_entry.id   b1975a52ee055fda048c4b477ea4c9e2
#
_cell.length_a   1.000
_cell.length_b   1.000
_cell.length_c   1.000
_cell.angle_alpha   90.00
_cell.angle_beta   90.00
_cell.angle_gamma   90.00
#
_symmetry.space_group_name_H-M   'P 1'
#
loop_
_entity.id
_entity.type
_entity.pdbx_description
1 polymer ?
#
loop_
_entity_poly.entity_id
_entity_poly.type
_entity_poly.pdbx_seq_one_letter_code
_entity_poly.pdbx_strand_id
1 'polypeptide(L)'
;MDNGSESSIFSYLLGDILAMEDAGAEPTKIFSDFGIVTTTAENGPALTRSLLNAISAKQPDVIVVELGDGLIGEYGVDAILSDSAIQSALTGVVLCANDPVAAWGGVQLLKERYDISPVVVTGPATDNDVGVGQIRERLGLEGINALSNAAALGDAIAKHLGQEGANAP
;
A
#
# COMPACT_ATOMS: atom_id res chain seq x y z
N MET A 1 26.52 -5.94 -13.01
CA MET A 1 25.42 -6.89 -12.88
C MET A 1 24.38 -6.16 -12.07
N ASP A 2 23.43 -5.61 -12.78
CA ASP A 2 22.36 -4.80 -12.21
C ASP A 2 21.33 -5.79 -11.64
N ASN A 3 21.30 -5.93 -10.32
CA ASN A 3 20.24 -6.65 -9.63
C ASN A 3 19.05 -5.70 -9.51
N GLY A 4 18.39 -5.45 -10.65
CA GLY A 4 17.12 -4.75 -10.65
C GLY A 4 16.10 -5.60 -9.89
N SER A 5 15.69 -5.15 -8.70
CA SER A 5 14.54 -5.73 -8.03
C SER A 5 13.31 -5.49 -8.91
N GLU A 6 12.67 -6.57 -9.37
CA GLU A 6 11.42 -6.46 -10.11
C GLU A 6 10.29 -6.15 -9.11
N SER A 7 9.75 -4.94 -9.21
CA SER A 7 8.55 -4.56 -8.44
C SER A 7 7.31 -4.62 -9.34
N SER A 8 6.26 -5.26 -8.86
CA SER A 8 4.98 -5.37 -9.56
C SER A 8 3.91 -4.59 -8.82
N ILE A 9 3.04 -3.91 -9.54
CA ILE A 9 2.10 -2.97 -8.96
C ILE A 9 0.67 -3.21 -9.44
N PHE A 10 -0.28 -2.96 -8.55
CA PHE A 10 -1.71 -2.94 -8.80
C PHE A 10 -2.31 -1.60 -8.37
N SER A 11 -3.04 -0.93 -9.24
CA SER A 11 -3.70 0.34 -8.96
C SER A 11 -5.11 0.43 -9.53
N TYR A 12 -5.88 1.43 -9.06
CA TYR A 12 -7.26 1.68 -9.47
C TYR A 12 -7.40 2.56 -10.71
N LEU A 13 -6.38 3.35 -11.07
CA LEU A 13 -6.45 4.29 -12.20
C LEU A 13 -5.38 3.95 -13.25
N LEU A 14 -5.77 4.02 -14.52
CA LEU A 14 -4.86 3.77 -15.64
C LEU A 14 -3.66 4.74 -15.65
N GLY A 15 -3.87 6.00 -15.23
CA GLY A 15 -2.81 6.99 -15.13
C GLY A 15 -1.73 6.59 -14.11
N ASP A 16 -2.14 6.00 -12.99
CA ASP A 16 -1.22 5.53 -11.94
C ASP A 16 -0.41 4.34 -12.43
N ILE A 17 -1.04 3.39 -13.12
CA ILE A 17 -0.35 2.23 -13.72
C ILE A 17 0.74 2.68 -14.69
N LEU A 18 0.45 3.64 -15.59
CA LEU A 18 1.44 4.15 -16.54
C LEU A 18 2.62 4.85 -15.83
N ALA A 19 2.35 5.62 -14.77
CA ALA A 19 3.42 6.23 -13.97
C ALA A 19 4.30 5.18 -13.27
N MET A 20 3.73 4.07 -12.86
CA MET A 20 4.45 2.97 -12.24
C MET A 20 5.28 2.18 -13.26
N GLU A 21 4.76 1.96 -14.46
CA GLU A 21 5.51 1.39 -15.59
C GLU A 21 6.69 2.27 -15.98
N ASP A 22 6.48 3.59 -16.06
CA ASP A 22 7.54 4.56 -16.32
C ASP A 22 8.63 4.54 -15.22
N ALA A 23 8.26 4.18 -14.00
CA ALA A 23 9.20 3.96 -12.89
C ALA A 23 9.86 2.57 -12.89
N GLY A 24 9.53 1.71 -13.84
CA GLY A 24 10.14 0.40 -14.02
C GLY A 24 9.41 -0.76 -13.33
N ALA A 25 8.18 -0.57 -12.91
CA ALA A 25 7.37 -1.66 -12.34
C ALA A 25 6.86 -2.60 -13.47
N GLU A 26 7.08 -3.92 -13.32
CA GLU A 26 6.64 -4.93 -14.27
C GLU A 26 6.44 -6.30 -13.59
N PRO A 27 5.32 -7.00 -13.82
CA PRO A 27 4.13 -6.54 -14.55
C PRO A 27 3.24 -5.63 -13.72
N THR A 28 2.47 -4.79 -14.39
CA THR A 28 1.39 -4.02 -13.80
C THR A 28 0.04 -4.64 -14.11
N LYS A 29 -0.94 -4.44 -13.24
CA LYS A 29 -2.31 -4.94 -13.40
C LYS A 29 -3.32 -3.96 -12.83
N ILE A 30 -4.52 -3.95 -13.42
CA ILE A 30 -5.65 -3.16 -12.94
C ILE A 30 -6.91 -4.03 -12.97
N PHE A 31 -7.90 -3.69 -12.16
CA PHE A 31 -9.15 -4.46 -12.08
C PHE A 31 -9.91 -4.57 -13.41
N SER A 32 -9.77 -3.60 -14.30
CA SER A 32 -10.37 -3.63 -15.64
C SER A 32 -9.77 -4.73 -16.54
N ASP A 33 -8.55 -5.22 -16.29
CA ASP A 33 -7.96 -6.36 -16.98
C ASP A 33 -8.75 -7.66 -16.75
N PHE A 34 -9.55 -7.68 -15.69
CA PHE A 34 -10.45 -8.78 -15.33
C PHE A 34 -11.92 -8.50 -15.69
N GLY A 35 -12.16 -7.47 -16.49
CA GLY A 35 -13.51 -7.08 -16.94
C GLY A 35 -14.36 -6.41 -15.85
N ILE A 36 -13.75 -5.96 -14.77
CA ILE A 36 -14.45 -5.28 -13.67
C ILE A 36 -14.39 -3.76 -13.90
N VAL A 37 -15.52 -3.09 -13.78
CA VAL A 37 -15.63 -1.63 -13.96
C VAL A 37 -15.44 -0.88 -12.63
N THR A 38 -15.92 -1.49 -11.53
CA THR A 38 -15.76 -0.96 -10.17
C THR A 38 -15.66 -2.08 -9.16
N THR A 39 -14.90 -1.85 -8.11
CA THR A 39 -14.81 -2.77 -6.98
C THR A 39 -15.91 -2.49 -5.96
N THR A 40 -16.29 -3.50 -5.21
CA THR A 40 -17.31 -3.47 -4.15
C THR A 40 -16.87 -4.42 -3.03
N ALA A 41 -17.56 -4.39 -1.89
CA ALA A 41 -17.33 -5.36 -0.83
C ALA A 41 -17.54 -6.81 -1.26
N GLU A 42 -18.42 -7.04 -2.25
CA GLU A 42 -18.75 -8.38 -2.76
C GLU A 42 -17.65 -8.94 -3.68
N ASN A 43 -17.13 -8.12 -4.61
CA ASN A 43 -16.16 -8.59 -5.61
C ASN A 43 -14.69 -8.29 -5.26
N GLY A 44 -14.44 -7.29 -4.44
CA GLY A 44 -13.09 -6.80 -4.12
C GLY A 44 -12.12 -7.89 -3.63
N PRO A 45 -12.46 -8.70 -2.62
CA PRO A 45 -11.54 -9.72 -2.10
C PRO A 45 -11.17 -10.78 -3.14
N ALA A 46 -12.14 -11.30 -3.88
CA ALA A 46 -11.88 -12.32 -4.91
C ALA A 46 -11.04 -11.77 -6.07
N LEU A 47 -11.32 -10.55 -6.48
CA LEU A 47 -10.57 -9.85 -7.52
C LEU A 47 -9.12 -9.59 -7.08
N THR A 48 -8.91 -9.07 -5.86
CA THR A 48 -7.58 -8.83 -5.31
C THR A 48 -6.76 -10.11 -5.24
N ARG A 49 -7.32 -11.23 -4.79
CA ARG A 49 -6.62 -12.52 -4.82
C ARG A 49 -6.27 -12.96 -6.24
N SER A 50 -7.16 -12.73 -7.21
CA SER A 50 -6.89 -13.08 -8.61
C SER A 50 -5.76 -12.24 -9.20
N LEU A 51 -5.73 -10.95 -8.90
CA LEU A 51 -4.66 -10.03 -9.29
C LEU A 51 -3.32 -10.42 -8.66
N LEU A 52 -3.29 -10.66 -7.35
CA LEU A 52 -2.11 -11.12 -6.64
C LEU A 52 -1.56 -12.42 -7.22
N ASN A 53 -2.43 -13.40 -7.50
CA ASN A 53 -2.01 -14.67 -8.11
C ASN A 53 -1.45 -14.47 -9.52
N ALA A 54 -2.06 -13.62 -10.34
CA ALA A 54 -1.61 -13.35 -11.69
C ALA A 54 -0.22 -12.66 -11.71
N ILE A 55 0.01 -11.74 -10.76
CA ILE A 55 1.31 -11.06 -10.61
C ILE A 55 2.34 -12.00 -10.01
N SER A 56 2.01 -12.72 -8.95
CA SER A 56 2.93 -13.67 -8.27
C SER A 56 3.45 -14.76 -9.21
N ALA A 57 2.69 -15.13 -10.26
CA ALA A 57 3.14 -16.09 -11.27
C ALA A 57 4.40 -15.63 -12.05
N LYS A 58 4.72 -14.33 -12.00
CA LYS A 58 5.92 -13.74 -12.60
C LYS A 58 7.11 -13.71 -11.63
N GLN A 59 6.89 -14.08 -10.38
CA GLN A 59 7.90 -14.14 -9.30
C GLN A 59 8.62 -12.79 -9.04
N PRO A 60 7.88 -11.67 -8.90
CA PRO A 60 8.49 -10.39 -8.54
C PRO A 60 9.04 -10.43 -7.12
N ASP A 61 10.04 -9.59 -6.84
CA ASP A 61 10.61 -9.45 -5.51
C ASP A 61 9.62 -8.77 -4.54
N VAL A 62 8.84 -7.81 -5.02
CA VAL A 62 7.84 -7.06 -4.26
C VAL A 62 6.59 -6.83 -5.09
N ILE A 63 5.42 -6.99 -4.48
CA ILE A 63 4.14 -6.59 -5.06
C ILE A 63 3.61 -5.39 -4.28
N VAL A 64 3.39 -4.27 -4.96
CA VAL A 64 2.74 -3.09 -4.39
C VAL A 64 1.27 -3.07 -4.81
N VAL A 65 0.37 -2.94 -3.84
CA VAL A 65 -1.07 -2.89 -4.07
C VAL A 65 -1.58 -1.54 -3.61
N GLU A 66 -2.19 -0.78 -4.51
CA GLU A 66 -2.90 0.45 -4.16
C GLU A 66 -4.36 0.12 -3.87
N LEU A 67 -4.85 0.56 -2.71
CA LEU A 67 -6.25 0.49 -2.31
C LEU A 67 -6.80 1.91 -2.25
N GLY A 68 -7.46 2.34 -3.32
CA GLY A 68 -8.01 3.69 -3.45
C GLY A 68 -9.31 3.90 -2.67
N ASP A 69 -9.75 5.16 -2.61
CA ASP A 69 -10.99 5.65 -1.99
C ASP A 69 -11.13 5.45 -0.47
N GLY A 70 -10.03 5.12 0.18
CA GLY A 70 -9.91 5.15 1.63
C GLY A 70 -10.54 3.96 2.36
N LEU A 71 -10.21 3.89 3.64
CA LEU A 71 -10.56 2.76 4.53
C LEU A 71 -12.06 2.65 4.85
N ILE A 72 -12.82 3.73 4.69
CA ILE A 72 -14.26 3.82 5.04
C ILE A 72 -15.13 3.96 3.79
N GLY A 73 -14.53 3.82 2.61
CA GLY A 73 -15.23 3.95 1.32
C GLY A 73 -16.09 2.73 0.96
N GLU A 74 -16.90 2.89 -0.10
CA GLU A 74 -17.82 1.83 -0.56
C GLU A 74 -17.18 0.89 -1.59
N TYR A 75 -15.91 1.09 -1.95
CA TYR A 75 -15.22 0.33 -3.01
C TYR A 75 -14.59 -0.99 -2.51
N GLY A 76 -14.97 -1.45 -1.34
CA GLY A 76 -14.63 -2.77 -0.84
C GLY A 76 -13.27 -2.89 -0.15
N VAL A 77 -12.58 -1.80 0.13
CA VAL A 77 -11.29 -1.81 0.86
C VAL A 77 -11.40 -2.51 2.21
N ASP A 78 -12.48 -2.25 2.95
CA ASP A 78 -12.79 -2.94 4.21
C ASP A 78 -12.87 -4.47 4.04
N ALA A 79 -13.58 -4.94 3.02
CA ALA A 79 -13.72 -6.36 2.75
C ALA A 79 -12.38 -6.99 2.29
N ILE A 80 -11.59 -6.26 1.50
CA ILE A 80 -10.25 -6.69 1.08
C ILE A 80 -9.33 -6.84 2.28
N LEU A 81 -9.26 -5.84 3.17
CA LEU A 81 -8.42 -5.88 4.37
C LEU A 81 -8.91 -6.89 5.42
N SER A 82 -10.19 -7.28 5.38
CA SER A 82 -10.76 -8.32 6.24
C SER A 82 -10.54 -9.74 5.71
N ASP A 83 -10.07 -9.90 4.47
CA ASP A 83 -9.83 -11.22 3.86
C ASP A 83 -8.55 -11.85 4.43
N SER A 84 -8.69 -12.99 5.08
CA SER A 84 -7.58 -13.66 5.78
C SER A 84 -6.44 -14.11 4.86
N ALA A 85 -6.73 -14.46 3.61
CA ALA A 85 -5.71 -14.85 2.64
C ALA A 85 -4.90 -13.64 2.18
N ILE A 86 -5.55 -12.48 2.00
CA ILE A 86 -4.87 -11.22 1.68
C ILE A 86 -4.05 -10.76 2.88
N GLN A 87 -4.61 -10.77 4.10
CA GLN A 87 -3.88 -10.42 5.31
C GLN A 87 -2.62 -11.27 5.51
N SER A 88 -2.70 -12.58 5.27
CA SER A 88 -1.55 -13.47 5.43
C SER A 88 -0.43 -13.22 4.40
N ALA A 89 -0.72 -12.58 3.29
CA ALA A 89 0.25 -12.20 2.26
C ALA A 89 0.78 -10.76 2.45
N LEU A 90 0.18 -10.00 3.37
CA LEU A 90 0.53 -8.60 3.60
C LEU A 90 1.79 -8.49 4.44
N THR A 91 2.84 -7.87 3.89
CA THR A 91 4.11 -7.64 4.60
C THR A 91 4.24 -6.23 5.17
N GLY A 92 3.56 -5.24 4.62
CA GLY A 92 3.60 -3.89 5.14
C GLY A 92 2.50 -3.02 4.55
N VAL A 93 2.14 -1.96 5.27
CA VAL A 93 1.15 -0.97 4.84
C VAL A 93 1.74 0.44 4.91
N VAL A 94 1.60 1.18 3.83
CA VAL A 94 1.86 2.62 3.78
C VAL A 94 0.52 3.34 3.85
N LEU A 95 0.34 4.19 4.85
CA LEU A 95 -0.89 4.96 5.01
C LEU A 95 -0.77 6.33 4.37
N CYS A 96 -1.56 6.60 3.32
CA CYS A 96 -1.71 7.94 2.76
C CYS A 96 -2.82 8.70 3.50
N ALA A 97 -2.50 9.88 4.04
CA ALA A 97 -3.45 10.70 4.79
C ALA A 97 -3.41 12.17 4.37
N ASN A 98 -4.57 12.82 4.39
CA ASN A 98 -4.71 14.22 3.98
C ASN A 98 -4.23 15.21 5.06
N ASP A 99 -4.35 14.84 6.33
CA ASP A 99 -3.98 15.66 7.47
C ASP A 99 -3.65 14.77 8.69
N PRO A 100 -3.12 15.34 9.79
CA PRO A 100 -2.79 14.55 10.99
C PRO A 100 -3.99 13.87 11.67
N VAL A 101 -5.21 14.38 11.52
CA VAL A 101 -6.43 13.74 12.08
C VAL A 101 -6.78 12.52 11.24
N ALA A 102 -6.72 12.62 9.92
CA ALA A 102 -6.88 11.49 9.00
C ALA A 102 -5.80 10.42 9.24
N ALA A 103 -4.56 10.82 9.45
CA ALA A 103 -3.48 9.90 9.82
C ALA A 103 -3.78 9.17 11.13
N TRP A 104 -4.17 9.90 12.17
CA TRP A 104 -4.53 9.31 13.46
C TRP A 104 -5.71 8.34 13.33
N GLY A 105 -6.80 8.77 12.69
CA GLY A 105 -7.99 7.96 12.48
C GLY A 105 -7.70 6.70 11.65
N GLY A 106 -6.91 6.83 10.58
CA GLY A 106 -6.51 5.71 9.74
C GLY A 106 -5.67 4.67 10.49
N VAL A 107 -4.70 5.11 11.29
CA VAL A 107 -3.89 4.21 12.13
C VAL A 107 -4.74 3.47 13.15
N GLN A 108 -5.64 4.17 13.86
CA GLN A 108 -6.53 3.54 14.83
C GLN A 108 -7.44 2.51 14.15
N LEU A 109 -8.06 2.88 13.02
CA LEU A 109 -8.94 1.99 12.29
C LEU A 109 -8.22 0.72 11.79
N LEU A 110 -7.03 0.89 11.21
CA LEU A 110 -6.21 -0.24 10.75
C LEU A 110 -5.88 -1.18 11.90
N LYS A 111 -5.48 -0.64 13.04
CA LYS A 111 -5.12 -1.44 14.21
C LYS A 111 -6.31 -2.12 14.87
N GLU A 112 -7.40 -1.38 15.12
CA GLU A 112 -8.55 -1.90 15.85
C GLU A 112 -9.35 -2.92 15.05
N ARG A 113 -9.45 -2.71 13.73
CA ARG A 113 -10.32 -3.52 12.88
C ARG A 113 -9.60 -4.67 12.19
N TYR A 114 -8.33 -4.50 11.85
CA TYR A 114 -7.59 -5.48 11.04
C TYR A 114 -6.31 -5.98 11.72
N ASP A 115 -5.95 -5.44 12.89
CA ASP A 115 -4.66 -5.69 13.57
C ASP A 115 -3.43 -5.33 12.71
N ILE A 116 -3.58 -4.29 11.86
CA ILE A 116 -2.54 -3.79 10.98
C ILE A 116 -1.92 -2.53 11.57
N SER A 117 -0.59 -2.49 11.66
CA SER A 117 0.17 -1.29 12.00
C SER A 117 0.89 -0.79 10.75
N PRO A 118 0.63 0.45 10.28
CA PRO A 118 1.36 1.00 9.14
C PRO A 118 2.86 1.13 9.42
N VAL A 119 3.67 0.92 8.38
CA VAL A 119 5.13 1.13 8.42
C VAL A 119 5.47 2.61 8.47
N VAL A 120 4.73 3.41 7.71
CA VAL A 120 4.97 4.84 7.50
C VAL A 120 3.67 5.54 7.10
N VAL A 121 3.57 6.82 7.44
CA VAL A 121 2.50 7.70 6.96
C VAL A 121 3.05 8.63 5.88
N THR A 122 2.29 8.82 4.79
CA THR A 122 2.63 9.74 3.70
C THR A 122 1.39 10.57 3.29
N GLY A 123 1.49 11.27 2.16
CA GLY A 123 0.44 12.13 1.64
C GLY A 123 0.47 13.55 2.22
N PRO A 124 -0.56 14.38 1.96
CA PRO A 124 -0.59 15.80 2.38
C PRO A 124 -0.39 16.03 3.88
N ALA A 125 -0.71 15.06 4.73
CA ALA A 125 -0.39 15.11 6.16
C ALA A 125 1.10 15.34 6.45
N THR A 126 1.98 15.09 5.48
CA THR A 126 3.44 15.21 5.58
C THR A 126 4.02 16.37 4.77
N ASP A 127 3.19 17.30 4.28
CA ASP A 127 3.64 18.44 3.45
C ASP A 127 4.48 19.46 4.22
N ASN A 128 4.48 19.39 5.55
CA ASN A 128 5.23 20.30 6.38
C ASN A 128 5.69 19.64 7.70
N ASP A 129 6.68 20.26 8.33
CA ASP A 129 7.30 19.76 9.56
C ASP A 129 6.31 19.62 10.74
N VAL A 130 5.26 20.43 10.77
CA VAL A 130 4.24 20.36 11.83
C VAL A 130 3.45 19.05 11.70
N GLY A 131 3.00 18.72 10.49
CA GLY A 131 2.31 17.46 10.22
C GLY A 131 3.18 16.24 10.53
N VAL A 132 4.43 16.25 10.05
CA VAL A 132 5.41 15.20 10.35
C VAL A 132 5.65 15.06 11.86
N GLY A 133 5.81 16.20 12.57
CA GLY A 133 5.94 16.23 14.02
C GLY A 133 4.75 15.61 14.75
N GLN A 134 3.53 15.97 14.36
CA GLN A 134 2.30 15.40 14.95
C GLN A 134 2.17 13.88 14.72
N ILE A 135 2.53 13.40 13.53
CA ILE A 135 2.54 11.95 13.22
C ILE A 135 3.52 11.24 14.17
N ARG A 136 4.73 11.75 14.30
CA ARG A 136 5.77 11.16 15.18
C ARG A 136 5.36 11.18 16.65
N GLU A 137 4.90 12.31 17.15
CA GLU A 137 4.59 12.49 18.57
C GLU A 137 3.35 11.71 19.01
N ARG A 138 2.32 11.66 18.17
CA ARG A 138 1.03 11.06 18.54
C ARG A 138 0.89 9.59 18.15
N LEU A 139 1.56 9.18 17.07
CA LEU A 139 1.40 7.84 16.50
C LEU A 139 2.65 6.97 16.67
N GLY A 140 3.80 7.58 16.99
CA GLY A 140 5.09 6.88 17.05
C GLY A 140 5.57 6.38 15.70
N LEU A 141 5.01 6.92 14.60
CA LEU A 141 5.33 6.54 13.22
C LEU A 141 6.18 7.62 12.54
N GLU A 142 6.92 7.23 11.52
CA GLU A 142 7.55 8.19 10.62
C GLU A 142 6.52 8.76 9.64
N GLY A 143 6.60 10.07 9.42
CA GLY A 143 5.90 10.76 8.35
C GLY A 143 6.89 11.10 7.25
N ILE A 144 6.72 10.56 6.04
CA ILE A 144 7.63 10.80 4.90
C ILE A 144 6.79 11.23 3.71
N ASN A 145 7.08 12.41 3.16
CA ASN A 145 6.36 12.92 2.00
C ASN A 145 6.85 12.24 0.72
N ALA A 146 5.96 11.55 0.03
CA ALA A 146 6.28 10.79 -1.18
C ALA A 146 6.70 11.70 -2.35
N LEU A 147 6.19 12.94 -2.43
CA LEU A 147 6.49 13.86 -3.53
C LEU A 147 7.84 14.56 -3.35
N SER A 148 8.17 14.97 -2.13
CA SER A 148 9.42 15.70 -1.84
C SER A 148 10.58 14.80 -1.44
N ASN A 149 10.32 13.57 -0.98
CA ASN A 149 11.33 12.66 -0.46
C ASN A 149 11.03 11.19 -0.75
N ALA A 150 10.75 10.87 -2.02
CA ALA A 150 10.41 9.53 -2.47
C ALA A 150 11.49 8.48 -2.12
N ALA A 151 12.78 8.87 -2.21
CA ALA A 151 13.89 7.98 -1.88
C ALA A 151 13.84 7.53 -0.41
N ALA A 152 13.64 8.45 0.53
CA ALA A 152 13.52 8.09 1.95
C ALA A 152 12.30 7.22 2.25
N LEU A 153 11.18 7.42 1.52
CA LEU A 153 10.01 6.55 1.63
C LEU A 153 10.35 5.13 1.15
N GLY A 154 11.01 5.02 0.00
CA GLY A 154 11.50 3.73 -0.53
C GLY A 154 12.44 3.02 0.42
N ASP A 155 13.41 3.73 1.01
CA ASP A 155 14.36 3.20 1.99
C ASP A 155 13.65 2.69 3.26
N ALA A 156 12.64 3.41 3.75
CA ALA A 156 11.86 2.99 4.93
C ALA A 156 11.08 1.70 4.66
N ILE A 157 10.47 1.57 3.47
CA ILE A 157 9.76 0.37 3.05
C ILE A 157 10.75 -0.80 2.88
N ALA A 158 11.84 -0.60 2.15
CA ALA A 158 12.85 -1.63 1.90
C ALA A 158 13.48 -2.17 3.21
N LYS A 159 13.75 -1.27 4.16
CA LYS A 159 14.23 -1.65 5.48
C LYS A 159 13.24 -2.53 6.23
N HIS A 160 11.95 -2.21 6.18
CA HIS A 160 10.90 -3.01 6.81
C HIS A 160 10.82 -4.41 6.19
N LEU A 161 10.77 -4.50 4.85
CA LEU A 161 10.73 -5.77 4.13
C LEU A 161 11.97 -6.64 4.41
N GLY A 162 13.15 -6.03 4.51
CA GLY A 162 14.39 -6.74 4.86
C GLY A 162 14.38 -7.30 6.29
N GLN A 163 13.73 -6.66 7.23
CA GLN A 163 13.58 -7.13 8.61
C GLN A 163 12.59 -8.31 8.71
N GLU A 164 11.49 -8.26 8.00
CA GLU A 164 10.51 -9.35 7.93
C GLU A 164 11.10 -10.59 7.27
N GLY A 165 11.85 -10.44 6.17
CA GLY A 165 12.53 -11.56 5.51
C GLY A 165 13.58 -12.25 6.39
N ALA A 166 14.22 -11.53 7.31
CA ALA A 166 15.19 -12.07 8.26
C ALA A 166 14.52 -12.83 9.43
N ASN A 167 13.25 -12.58 9.69
CA ASN A 167 12.46 -13.19 10.77
C ASN A 167 11.54 -14.33 10.28
N ALA A 168 11.50 -14.60 8.98
CA ALA A 168 10.74 -15.73 8.43
C ALA A 168 11.40 -17.06 8.85
N PRO A 169 10.63 -18.06 9.30
CA PRO A 169 11.14 -19.32 9.83
C PRO A 169 11.79 -20.21 8.77
#